data_4528e68aac447d996af9d5013336c0be
#
_entry.id   4528e68aac447d996af9d5013336c0be
#
_cell.length_a   1.000
_cell.length_b   1.000
_cell.length_c   1.000
_cell.angle_alpha   90.00
_cell.angle_beta   90.00
_cell.angle_gamma   90.00
#
_symmetry.space_group_name_H-M   'P 1'
#
loop_
_entity.id
_entity.type
_entity.pdbx_description
1 polymer ?
#
loop_
_entity_poly.entity_id
_entity_poly.type
_entity_poly.pdbx_seq_one_letter_code
_entity_poly.pdbx_strand_id
1 'polypeptide(L)'
;MSAVIAGYFRSPFTPAHRGKLAGVRSDDIAATVINALVKETKIDPSLIEDLIVGTAFPEAEQGFNMARMITFLTNLPESVAGVTINRFCGSSMQAIHDAVGRIAMGSGSAFIAGGVESMTRIPMTGFNPMPNPKLSENYPEAFTSMGITAENLAKKYSINREMQEEFAIQSQSRASISRDSGLFSEEIVAIETKEGSINSDGCIRPGTDSVALSKLNPAFDSKGTVTAGTSSPLTDGAAFVLVCSEEFANENKLTPLARILSTAVSGCSPEMMGIGPVEATKKALKRANISLDEIGIIELNEA
;
A
#
# COMPACT_ATOMS: atom_id res chain seq x y z
N MET A 1 -22.65 -4.98 -12.26
CA MET A 1 -22.68 -4.94 -10.78
C MET A 1 -21.72 -3.85 -10.33
N SER A 2 -22.14 -3.01 -9.37
CA SER A 2 -21.31 -1.96 -8.77
C SER A 2 -20.53 -2.56 -7.59
N ALA A 3 -19.24 -2.31 -7.52
CA ALA A 3 -18.41 -2.74 -6.39
C ALA A 3 -18.25 -1.58 -5.40
N VAL A 4 -18.32 -1.89 -4.11
CA VAL A 4 -18.20 -0.95 -3.00
C VAL A 4 -17.15 -1.41 -2.00
N ILE A 5 -16.55 -0.46 -1.28
CA ILE A 5 -15.79 -0.72 -0.07
C ILE A 5 -16.75 -0.61 1.12
N ALA A 6 -16.84 -1.65 1.94
CA ALA A 6 -17.76 -1.74 3.07
C ALA A 6 -17.06 -1.86 4.42
N GLY A 7 -15.74 -1.77 4.46
CA GLY A 7 -14.94 -1.76 5.67
C GLY A 7 -13.47 -1.61 5.34
N TYR A 8 -12.69 -1.09 6.30
CA TYR A 8 -11.25 -0.94 6.17
C TYR A 8 -10.58 -0.92 7.54
N PHE A 9 -9.39 -1.51 7.62
CA PHE A 9 -8.50 -1.41 8.77
C PHE A 9 -7.05 -1.55 8.32
N ARG A 10 -6.15 -1.01 9.14
CA ARG A 10 -4.71 -1.14 8.96
C ARG A 10 -3.99 -1.36 10.29
N SER A 11 -2.80 -1.91 10.24
CA SER A 11 -1.89 -1.85 11.37
C SER A 11 -1.28 -0.45 11.50
N PRO A 12 -0.59 -0.13 12.60
CA PRO A 12 0.42 0.92 12.56
C PRO A 12 1.44 0.62 11.45
N PHE A 13 2.02 1.67 10.84
CA PHE A 13 3.19 1.54 9.97
C PHE A 13 4.43 2.04 10.72
N THR A 14 5.45 1.20 10.84
CA THR A 14 6.66 1.53 11.57
C THR A 14 7.91 1.39 10.71
N PRO A 15 8.98 2.19 10.94
CA PRO A 15 10.21 2.08 10.17
C PRO A 15 10.80 0.68 10.26
N ALA A 16 11.21 0.12 9.14
CA ALA A 16 11.89 -1.16 9.09
C ALA A 16 13.17 -1.17 9.96
N HIS A 17 13.55 -2.33 10.45
CA HIS A 17 14.73 -2.64 11.25
C HIS A 17 14.79 -1.98 12.66
N ARG A 18 14.16 -0.83 12.87
CA ARG A 18 14.20 -0.06 14.11
C ARG A 18 12.83 0.32 14.66
N GLY A 19 11.77 0.06 13.92
CA GLY A 19 10.40 0.29 14.36
C GLY A 19 9.90 -0.84 15.26
N LYS A 20 8.82 -0.58 15.96
CA LYS A 20 8.28 -1.53 16.95
C LYS A 20 7.74 -2.82 16.30
N LEU A 21 7.36 -2.81 15.02
CA LEU A 21 6.91 -4.00 14.28
C LEU A 21 8.06 -4.89 13.77
N ALA A 22 9.32 -4.46 13.86
CA ALA A 22 10.46 -5.19 13.32
C ALA A 22 10.59 -6.65 13.86
N GLY A 23 10.10 -6.90 15.07
CA GLY A 23 10.09 -8.24 15.68
C GLY A 23 8.84 -9.07 15.37
N VAL A 24 7.83 -8.50 14.69
CA VAL A 24 6.54 -9.15 14.42
C VAL A 24 6.52 -9.73 13.01
N ARG A 25 5.99 -10.94 12.86
CA ARG A 25 5.84 -11.57 11.54
C ARG A 25 4.78 -10.85 10.71
N SER A 26 5.03 -10.72 9.42
CA SER A 26 4.11 -10.06 8.49
C SER A 26 2.75 -10.74 8.39
N ASP A 27 2.73 -12.09 8.39
CA ASP A 27 1.50 -12.87 8.35
C ASP A 27 0.65 -12.70 9.64
N ASP A 28 1.27 -12.57 10.81
CA ASP A 28 0.58 -12.28 12.08
C ASP A 28 -0.02 -10.86 12.10
N ILE A 29 0.71 -9.87 11.57
CA ILE A 29 0.20 -8.50 11.41
C ILE A 29 -1.04 -8.50 10.52
N ALA A 30 -0.96 -9.16 9.36
CA ALA A 30 -2.08 -9.25 8.42
C ALA A 30 -3.29 -9.95 9.05
N ALA A 31 -3.09 -11.09 9.71
CA ALA A 31 -4.16 -11.83 10.37
C ALA A 31 -4.88 -10.99 11.43
N THR A 32 -4.13 -10.21 12.21
CA THR A 32 -4.70 -9.32 13.24
C THR A 32 -5.61 -8.26 12.60
N VAL A 33 -5.17 -7.62 11.53
CA VAL A 33 -5.96 -6.59 10.81
C VAL A 33 -7.22 -7.21 10.17
N ILE A 34 -7.09 -8.37 9.53
CA ILE A 34 -8.22 -9.07 8.89
C ILE A 34 -9.27 -9.49 9.93
N ASN A 35 -8.83 -10.04 11.07
CA ASN A 35 -9.77 -10.41 12.15
C ASN A 35 -10.52 -9.20 12.71
N ALA A 36 -9.86 -8.04 12.83
CA ALA A 36 -10.51 -6.80 13.23
C ALA A 36 -11.53 -6.34 12.16
N LEU A 37 -11.17 -6.39 10.88
CA LEU A 37 -12.06 -6.03 9.78
C LEU A 37 -13.33 -6.88 9.78
N VAL A 38 -13.20 -8.20 9.90
CA VAL A 38 -14.35 -9.12 9.96
C VAL A 38 -15.22 -8.86 11.19
N LYS A 39 -14.60 -8.64 12.34
CA LYS A 39 -15.30 -8.36 13.60
C LYS A 39 -16.12 -7.05 13.53
N GLU A 40 -15.52 -5.97 13.04
CA GLU A 40 -16.15 -4.65 13.03
C GLU A 40 -17.21 -4.52 11.93
N THR A 41 -17.00 -5.12 10.77
CA THR A 41 -18.02 -5.17 9.71
C THR A 41 -19.18 -6.10 10.06
N LYS A 42 -18.98 -7.04 11.00
CA LYS A 42 -19.96 -8.06 11.41
C LYS A 42 -20.42 -8.95 10.23
N ILE A 43 -19.63 -9.01 9.18
CA ILE A 43 -19.89 -9.92 8.06
C ILE A 43 -19.77 -11.36 8.53
N ASP A 44 -20.65 -12.24 8.05
CA ASP A 44 -20.45 -13.68 8.19
C ASP A 44 -19.19 -14.07 7.39
N PRO A 45 -18.11 -14.54 8.04
CA PRO A 45 -16.87 -14.86 7.35
C PRO A 45 -17.03 -15.99 6.32
N SER A 46 -18.09 -16.81 6.41
CA SER A 46 -18.38 -17.87 5.44
C SER A 46 -18.87 -17.33 4.08
N LEU A 47 -19.25 -16.05 4.01
CA LEU A 47 -19.69 -15.39 2.79
C LEU A 47 -18.54 -14.73 2.02
N ILE A 48 -17.32 -14.78 2.57
CA ILE A 48 -16.11 -14.27 1.90
C ILE A 48 -15.60 -15.34 0.93
N GLU A 49 -15.48 -14.99 -0.34
CA GLU A 49 -15.03 -15.90 -1.40
C GLU A 49 -13.53 -16.13 -1.39
N ASP A 50 -12.76 -15.04 -1.23
CA ASP A 50 -11.30 -15.09 -1.35
C ASP A 50 -10.64 -13.97 -0.55
N LEU A 51 -9.45 -14.25 -0.05
CA LEU A 51 -8.49 -13.30 0.50
C LEU A 51 -7.43 -12.98 -0.55
N ILE A 52 -7.41 -11.74 -1.04
CA ILE A 52 -6.46 -11.29 -2.06
C ILE A 52 -5.39 -10.41 -1.41
N VAL A 53 -4.18 -10.94 -1.29
CA VAL A 53 -3.07 -10.27 -0.57
C VAL A 53 -1.99 -9.83 -1.54
N GLY A 54 -1.72 -8.52 -1.55
CA GLY A 54 -0.58 -7.94 -2.21
C GLY A 54 0.68 -7.97 -1.33
N THR A 55 1.81 -8.37 -1.92
CA THR A 55 3.14 -8.25 -1.33
C THR A 55 4.18 -8.06 -2.43
N ALA A 56 5.17 -7.22 -2.20
CA ALA A 56 6.20 -6.93 -3.21
C ALA A 56 7.28 -8.01 -3.28
N PHE A 57 7.60 -8.64 -2.15
CA PHE A 57 8.67 -9.63 -2.05
C PHE A 57 8.16 -10.91 -1.40
N PRO A 58 7.51 -11.82 -2.18
CA PRO A 58 6.90 -13.05 -1.69
C PRO A 58 7.95 -14.14 -1.41
N GLU A 59 8.83 -13.87 -0.45
CA GLU A 59 9.90 -14.78 -0.01
C GLU A 59 9.82 -15.02 1.51
N ALA A 60 10.52 -16.02 2.02
CA ALA A 60 10.57 -16.40 3.42
C ALA A 60 9.16 -16.46 4.05
N GLU A 61 8.87 -15.67 5.09
CA GLU A 61 7.55 -15.65 5.74
C GLU A 61 6.43 -15.00 4.88
N GLN A 62 6.80 -14.29 3.82
CA GLN A 62 5.89 -13.79 2.80
C GLN A 62 5.80 -14.75 1.60
N GLY A 63 6.50 -15.87 1.68
CA GLY A 63 6.54 -16.91 0.64
C GLY A 63 5.33 -17.83 0.60
N PHE A 64 5.46 -18.92 -0.12
CA PHE A 64 4.36 -19.82 -0.50
C PHE A 64 3.23 -19.05 -1.20
N ASN A 65 1.98 -19.41 -0.95
CA ASN A 65 0.83 -18.55 -1.18
C ASN A 65 0.49 -17.86 0.15
N MET A 66 1.14 -16.73 0.44
CA MET A 66 1.00 -16.02 1.71
C MET A 66 -0.46 -15.76 2.09
N ALA A 67 -1.30 -15.37 1.12
CA ALA A 67 -2.72 -15.13 1.36
C ALA A 67 -3.40 -16.38 1.95
N ARG A 68 -3.12 -17.55 1.39
CA ARG A 68 -3.69 -18.80 1.90
C ARG A 68 -3.14 -19.15 3.28
N MET A 69 -1.87 -18.88 3.55
CA MET A 69 -1.28 -19.09 4.88
C MET A 69 -1.95 -18.17 5.92
N ILE A 70 -2.21 -16.92 5.56
CA ILE A 70 -2.91 -15.97 6.42
C ILE A 70 -4.34 -16.43 6.73
N THR A 71 -5.08 -17.04 5.79
CA THR A 71 -6.43 -17.54 6.11
C THR A 71 -6.42 -18.50 7.28
N PHE A 72 -5.39 -19.36 7.42
CA PHE A 72 -5.26 -20.31 8.54
C PHE A 72 -4.86 -19.64 9.88
N LEU A 73 -4.40 -18.40 9.86
CA LEU A 73 -4.09 -17.60 11.04
C LEU A 73 -5.25 -16.71 11.47
N THR A 74 -6.31 -16.65 10.68
CA THR A 74 -7.50 -15.81 10.92
C THR A 74 -8.68 -16.66 11.40
N ASN A 75 -9.78 -15.96 11.75
CA ASN A 75 -11.07 -16.59 12.05
C ASN A 75 -11.89 -16.88 10.76
N LEU A 76 -11.29 -16.77 9.58
CA LEU A 76 -11.93 -17.16 8.33
C LEU A 76 -12.05 -18.69 8.24
N PRO A 77 -13.16 -19.24 7.74
CA PRO A 77 -13.29 -20.68 7.55
C PRO A 77 -12.37 -21.18 6.43
N GLU A 78 -12.03 -22.46 6.45
CA GLU A 78 -11.15 -23.08 5.44
C GLU A 78 -11.70 -23.01 4.01
N SER A 79 -13.01 -22.75 3.86
CA SER A 79 -13.64 -22.54 2.57
C SER A 79 -13.21 -21.26 1.87
N VAL A 80 -12.73 -20.25 2.62
CA VAL A 80 -12.21 -19.01 2.04
C VAL A 80 -10.89 -19.32 1.34
N ALA A 81 -10.83 -19.06 0.05
CA ALA A 81 -9.61 -19.22 -0.74
C ALA A 81 -8.57 -18.14 -0.40
N GLY A 82 -7.39 -18.20 -1.02
CA GLY A 82 -6.36 -17.18 -0.85
C GLY A 82 -5.49 -17.08 -2.09
N VAL A 83 -5.22 -15.86 -2.55
CA VAL A 83 -4.31 -15.59 -3.66
C VAL A 83 -3.35 -14.46 -3.32
N THR A 84 -2.06 -14.69 -3.57
CA THR A 84 -1.00 -13.68 -3.40
C THR A 84 -0.68 -13.07 -4.76
N ILE A 85 -0.64 -11.75 -4.81
CA ILE A 85 -0.38 -11.01 -6.05
C ILE A 85 0.77 -10.03 -5.85
N ASN A 86 1.47 -9.71 -6.94
CA ASN A 86 2.59 -8.79 -6.94
C ASN A 86 2.51 -7.79 -8.09
N ARG A 87 2.47 -6.52 -7.73
CA ARG A 87 2.71 -5.34 -8.57
C ARG A 87 3.59 -4.36 -7.79
N PHE A 88 4.58 -4.87 -7.04
CA PHE A 88 5.41 -4.10 -6.11
C PHE A 88 4.56 -3.18 -5.20
N CYS A 89 4.89 -1.90 -5.09
CA CYS A 89 4.17 -0.94 -4.24
C CYS A 89 2.68 -0.80 -4.57
N GLY A 90 2.23 -1.17 -5.77
CA GLY A 90 0.84 -1.16 -6.21
C GLY A 90 0.07 -2.46 -5.94
N SER A 91 0.65 -3.43 -5.22
CA SER A 91 0.05 -4.77 -5.04
C SER A 91 -1.28 -4.74 -4.31
N SER A 92 -1.40 -3.97 -3.22
CA SER A 92 -2.66 -3.85 -2.46
C SER A 92 -3.78 -3.21 -3.28
N MET A 93 -3.44 -2.19 -4.08
CA MET A 93 -4.40 -1.60 -5.02
C MET A 93 -4.79 -2.61 -6.10
N GLN A 94 -3.86 -3.42 -6.61
CA GLN A 94 -4.17 -4.48 -7.57
C GLN A 94 -5.10 -5.53 -6.95
N ALA A 95 -4.97 -5.86 -5.66
CA ALA A 95 -5.89 -6.75 -4.97
C ALA A 95 -7.33 -6.23 -5.02
N ILE A 96 -7.53 -4.93 -4.82
CA ILE A 96 -8.84 -4.28 -4.97
C ILE A 96 -9.33 -4.35 -6.43
N HIS A 97 -8.45 -4.10 -7.42
CA HIS A 97 -8.80 -4.22 -8.84
C HIS A 97 -9.27 -5.62 -9.19
N ASP A 98 -8.61 -6.65 -8.67
CA ASP A 98 -8.96 -8.06 -8.90
C ASP A 98 -10.32 -8.40 -8.27
N ALA A 99 -10.58 -7.95 -7.03
CA ALA A 99 -11.89 -8.12 -6.39
C ALA A 99 -13.00 -7.48 -7.21
N VAL A 100 -12.82 -6.24 -7.68
CA VAL A 100 -13.77 -5.54 -8.57
C VAL A 100 -14.01 -6.32 -9.86
N GLY A 101 -12.94 -6.83 -10.48
CA GLY A 101 -13.04 -7.64 -11.70
C GLY A 101 -13.84 -8.92 -11.49
N ARG A 102 -13.62 -9.62 -10.36
CA ARG A 102 -14.35 -10.84 -10.00
C ARG A 102 -15.84 -10.56 -9.74
N ILE A 103 -16.17 -9.47 -9.03
CA ILE A 103 -17.55 -9.03 -8.82
C ILE A 103 -18.23 -8.74 -10.17
N ALA A 104 -17.55 -8.03 -11.05
CA ALA A 104 -18.09 -7.70 -12.39
C ALA A 104 -18.35 -8.95 -13.24
N MET A 105 -17.54 -10.01 -13.08
CA MET A 105 -17.69 -11.30 -13.79
C MET A 105 -18.67 -12.25 -13.10
N GLY A 106 -19.20 -11.90 -11.92
CA GLY A 106 -20.06 -12.81 -11.14
C GLY A 106 -19.30 -13.99 -10.51
N SER A 107 -17.99 -13.83 -10.26
CA SER A 107 -17.12 -14.86 -9.67
C SER A 107 -17.03 -14.74 -8.15
N GLY A 108 -18.04 -14.18 -7.52
CA GLY A 108 -18.17 -13.98 -6.09
C GLY A 108 -18.69 -12.58 -5.77
N SER A 109 -19.17 -12.39 -4.56
CA SER A 109 -19.85 -11.16 -4.14
C SER A 109 -19.10 -10.39 -3.06
N ALA A 110 -18.21 -11.02 -2.28
CA ALA A 110 -17.45 -10.39 -1.20
C ALA A 110 -16.03 -10.94 -1.10
N PHE A 111 -15.07 -10.03 -0.97
CA PHE A 111 -13.63 -10.31 -0.94
C PHE A 111 -12.95 -9.46 0.13
N ILE A 112 -11.96 -10.02 0.82
CA ILE A 112 -11.01 -9.21 1.57
C ILE A 112 -9.81 -8.95 0.67
N ALA A 113 -9.50 -7.68 0.42
CA ALA A 113 -8.42 -7.25 -0.47
C ALA A 113 -7.50 -6.27 0.27
N GLY A 114 -6.21 -6.41 0.05
CA GLY A 114 -5.24 -5.52 0.71
C GLY A 114 -3.83 -6.03 0.54
N GLY A 115 -2.98 -5.75 1.52
CA GLY A 115 -1.61 -6.24 1.48
C GLY A 115 -0.86 -6.05 2.77
N VAL A 116 0.29 -6.67 2.81
CA VAL A 116 1.23 -6.61 3.92
C VAL A 116 2.66 -6.66 3.39
N GLU A 117 3.53 -5.92 4.05
CA GLU A 117 4.96 -5.96 3.78
C GLU A 117 5.74 -5.82 5.09
N SER A 118 6.79 -6.62 5.24
CA SER A 118 7.83 -6.38 6.24
C SER A 118 9.17 -6.21 5.54
N MET A 119 9.55 -4.94 5.38
CA MET A 119 10.87 -4.59 4.86
C MET A 119 12.00 -4.81 5.87
N THR A 120 11.65 -5.12 7.12
CA THR A 120 12.59 -5.60 8.13
C THR A 120 13.04 -7.02 7.86
N ARG A 121 12.09 -7.90 7.56
CA ARG A 121 12.30 -9.35 7.53
C ARG A 121 12.62 -9.87 6.14
N ILE A 122 12.16 -9.16 5.12
CA ILE A 122 12.45 -9.45 3.72
C ILE A 122 13.15 -8.23 3.12
N PRO A 123 14.40 -8.37 2.63
CA PRO A 123 15.10 -7.25 2.04
C PRO A 123 14.46 -6.82 0.72
N MET A 124 14.67 -5.56 0.35
CA MET A 124 14.30 -5.09 -0.99
C MET A 124 14.98 -5.98 -2.04
N THR A 125 14.24 -6.37 -3.06
CA THR A 125 14.61 -7.35 -4.10
C THR A 125 14.56 -8.82 -3.66
N GLY A 126 14.26 -9.13 -2.42
CA GLY A 126 14.26 -10.49 -1.87
C GLY A 126 15.64 -10.97 -1.45
N PHE A 127 15.73 -12.23 -1.00
CA PHE A 127 16.99 -12.85 -0.54
C PHE A 127 17.86 -13.39 -1.67
N ASN A 128 17.24 -13.73 -2.81
CA ASN A 128 17.96 -14.37 -3.92
C ASN A 128 17.54 -13.75 -5.27
N PRO A 129 17.84 -12.46 -5.50
CA PRO A 129 17.50 -11.81 -6.76
C PRO A 129 18.31 -12.43 -7.91
N MET A 130 17.61 -12.88 -8.94
CA MET A 130 18.21 -13.47 -10.13
C MET A 130 17.71 -12.75 -11.40
N PRO A 131 18.24 -11.57 -11.71
CA PRO A 131 17.85 -10.83 -12.90
C PRO A 131 18.20 -11.61 -14.18
N ASN A 132 17.34 -11.52 -15.18
CA ASN A 132 17.61 -12.15 -16.48
C ASN A 132 18.86 -11.54 -17.13
N PRO A 133 19.89 -12.33 -17.51
CA PRO A 133 21.14 -11.80 -18.06
C PRO A 133 20.94 -10.98 -19.34
N LYS A 134 20.05 -11.41 -20.23
CA LYS A 134 19.76 -10.67 -21.48
C LYS A 134 19.11 -9.32 -21.18
N LEU A 135 18.21 -9.28 -20.18
CA LEU A 135 17.57 -8.03 -19.79
C LEU A 135 18.58 -7.10 -19.11
N SER A 136 19.46 -7.63 -18.28
CA SER A 136 20.52 -6.84 -17.63
C SER A 136 21.52 -6.25 -18.63
N GLU A 137 21.79 -6.97 -19.73
CA GLU A 137 22.68 -6.53 -20.79
C GLU A 137 22.02 -5.52 -21.73
N ASN A 138 20.79 -5.79 -22.18
CA ASN A 138 20.16 -5.04 -23.25
C ASN A 138 19.20 -3.94 -22.76
N TYR A 139 18.78 -4.00 -21.51
CA TYR A 139 17.82 -3.05 -20.91
C TYR A 139 18.04 -2.91 -19.39
N PRO A 140 19.24 -2.46 -18.96
CA PRO A 140 19.60 -2.35 -17.55
C PRO A 140 18.67 -1.40 -16.76
N GLU A 141 18.04 -0.45 -17.44
CA GLU A 141 17.08 0.49 -16.85
C GLU A 141 15.90 -0.22 -16.17
N ALA A 142 15.57 -1.45 -16.56
CA ALA A 142 14.55 -2.28 -15.93
C ALA A 142 14.82 -2.54 -14.43
N PHE A 143 16.05 -2.38 -13.98
CA PHE A 143 16.49 -2.58 -12.60
C PHE A 143 16.85 -1.27 -11.89
N THR A 144 16.45 -0.12 -12.44
CA THR A 144 16.73 1.19 -11.83
C THR A 144 16.07 1.29 -10.45
N SER A 145 16.84 1.71 -9.45
CA SER A 145 16.33 1.89 -8.08
C SER A 145 15.35 3.06 -7.98
N MET A 146 14.45 3.02 -6.99
CA MET A 146 13.42 4.04 -6.80
C MET A 146 13.99 5.46 -6.63
N GLY A 147 15.07 5.59 -5.86
CA GLY A 147 15.72 6.89 -5.65
C GLY A 147 16.29 7.47 -6.94
N ILE A 148 16.87 6.65 -7.81
CA ILE A 148 17.36 7.10 -9.12
C ILE A 148 16.19 7.45 -10.05
N THR A 149 15.07 6.73 -10.02
CA THR A 149 13.88 7.13 -10.79
C THR A 149 13.36 8.48 -10.34
N ALA A 150 13.40 8.77 -9.04
CA ALA A 150 13.03 10.08 -8.49
C ALA A 150 13.98 11.19 -8.96
N GLU A 151 15.30 10.97 -8.97
CA GLU A 151 16.27 11.91 -9.52
C GLU A 151 16.04 12.16 -11.02
N ASN A 152 15.73 11.14 -11.78
CA ASN A 152 15.41 11.27 -13.21
C ASN A 152 14.16 12.15 -13.43
N LEU A 153 13.14 11.98 -12.61
CA LEU A 153 11.94 12.81 -12.65
C LEU A 153 12.23 14.24 -12.24
N ALA A 154 12.99 14.44 -11.16
CA ALA A 154 13.40 15.77 -10.68
C ALA A 154 14.14 16.54 -11.80
N LYS A 155 15.08 15.87 -12.47
CA LYS A 155 15.82 16.45 -13.61
C LYS A 155 14.91 16.75 -14.80
N LYS A 156 14.05 15.79 -15.19
CA LYS A 156 13.20 15.93 -16.39
C LYS A 156 12.16 17.03 -16.24
N TYR A 157 11.60 17.17 -15.06
CA TYR A 157 10.52 18.13 -14.79
C TYR A 157 11.01 19.38 -14.03
N SER A 158 12.34 19.54 -13.88
CA SER A 158 12.95 20.70 -13.18
C SER A 158 12.42 20.88 -11.76
N ILE A 159 12.19 19.77 -11.04
CA ILE A 159 11.78 19.79 -9.64
C ILE A 159 13.03 19.94 -8.78
N ASN A 160 13.23 21.13 -8.25
CA ASN A 160 14.42 21.43 -7.46
C ASN A 160 14.30 20.88 -6.02
N ARG A 161 15.37 20.99 -5.25
CA ARG A 161 15.49 20.53 -3.87
C ARG A 161 14.48 21.19 -2.94
N GLU A 162 14.31 22.49 -3.06
CA GLU A 162 13.41 23.29 -2.23
C GLU A 162 11.95 22.85 -2.41
N MET A 163 11.51 22.59 -3.65
CA MET A 163 10.16 22.09 -3.94
C MET A 163 9.92 20.73 -3.28
N GLN A 164 10.91 19.83 -3.30
CA GLN A 164 10.83 18.52 -2.66
C GLN A 164 10.74 18.64 -1.14
N GLU A 165 11.55 19.52 -0.54
CA GLU A 165 11.56 19.76 0.90
C GLU A 165 10.26 20.41 1.37
N GLU A 166 9.72 21.38 0.65
CA GLU A 166 8.43 22.01 0.96
C GLU A 166 7.29 20.98 0.95
N PHE A 167 7.26 20.11 -0.05
CA PHE A 167 6.28 19.01 -0.11
C PHE A 167 6.42 18.07 1.09
N ALA A 168 7.64 17.67 1.45
CA ALA A 168 7.89 16.79 2.59
C ALA A 168 7.48 17.44 3.93
N ILE A 169 7.76 18.74 4.13
CA ILE A 169 7.32 19.50 5.30
C ILE A 169 5.80 19.50 5.41
N GLN A 170 5.11 19.77 4.29
CA GLN A 170 3.65 19.79 4.25
C GLN A 170 3.05 18.42 4.56
N SER A 171 3.61 17.32 3.99
CA SER A 171 3.20 15.95 4.26
C SER A 171 3.36 15.60 5.74
N GLN A 172 4.52 15.84 6.33
CA GLN A 172 4.78 15.58 7.75
C GLN A 172 3.88 16.40 8.68
N SER A 173 3.64 17.67 8.34
CA SER A 173 2.75 18.56 9.09
C SER A 173 1.31 18.02 9.09
N ARG A 174 0.77 17.67 7.92
CA ARG A 174 -0.59 17.12 7.79
C ARG A 174 -0.74 15.82 8.56
N ALA A 175 0.21 14.90 8.42
CA ALA A 175 0.19 13.62 9.13
C ALA A 175 0.27 13.82 10.66
N SER A 176 1.09 14.77 11.14
CA SER A 176 1.18 15.09 12.57
C SER A 176 -0.13 15.65 13.11
N ILE A 177 -0.76 16.58 12.40
CA ILE A 177 -2.05 17.15 12.77
C ILE A 177 -3.13 16.09 12.83
N SER A 178 -3.22 15.21 11.82
CA SER A 178 -4.20 14.14 11.76
C SER A 178 -4.02 13.13 12.90
N ARG A 179 -2.77 12.74 13.20
CA ARG A 179 -2.47 11.88 14.35
C ARG A 179 -2.87 12.53 15.67
N ASP A 180 -2.46 13.78 15.89
CA ASP A 180 -2.65 14.48 17.17
C ASP A 180 -4.12 14.84 17.42
N SER A 181 -4.92 14.96 16.35
CA SER A 181 -6.38 15.10 16.42
C SER A 181 -7.14 13.77 16.55
N GLY A 182 -6.44 12.63 16.55
CA GLY A 182 -7.03 11.31 16.71
C GLY A 182 -7.71 10.73 15.48
N LEU A 183 -7.57 11.35 14.30
CA LEU A 183 -8.22 10.87 13.06
C LEU A 183 -7.81 9.47 12.65
N PHE A 184 -6.59 9.02 13.00
CA PHE A 184 -6.12 7.67 12.66
C PHE A 184 -6.59 6.60 13.65
N SER A 185 -7.17 6.97 14.81
CA SER A 185 -7.52 6.01 15.86
C SER A 185 -8.64 5.03 15.45
N GLU A 186 -9.49 5.43 14.51
CA GLU A 186 -10.61 4.60 14.04
C GLU A 186 -10.18 3.56 12.98
N GLU A 187 -9.01 3.73 12.37
CA GLU A 187 -8.54 2.84 11.32
C GLU A 187 -7.39 1.93 11.75
N ILE A 188 -6.66 2.29 12.83
CA ILE A 188 -5.51 1.56 13.32
C ILE A 188 -5.93 0.45 14.28
N VAL A 189 -5.60 -0.79 13.92
CA VAL A 189 -5.70 -1.95 14.79
C VAL A 189 -4.41 -2.11 15.56
N ALA A 190 -4.49 -2.14 16.88
CA ALA A 190 -3.33 -2.37 17.73
C ALA A 190 -2.73 -3.77 17.47
N ILE A 191 -1.40 -3.84 17.40
CA ILE A 191 -0.66 -5.09 17.30
C ILE A 191 -0.06 -5.40 18.68
N GLU A 192 -0.54 -6.48 19.28
CA GLU A 192 -0.07 -6.93 20.59
C GLU A 192 1.25 -7.68 20.45
N THR A 193 2.22 -7.31 21.27
CA THR A 193 3.55 -7.95 21.33
C THR A 193 3.93 -8.26 22.78
N LYS A 194 5.01 -9.02 22.97
CA LYS A 194 5.56 -9.27 24.30
C LYS A 194 6.05 -8.02 25.01
N GLU A 195 6.34 -6.96 24.25
CA GLU A 195 6.84 -5.68 24.76
C GLU A 195 5.72 -4.65 24.99
N GLY A 196 4.48 -5.01 24.67
CA GLY A 196 3.29 -4.17 24.80
C GLY A 196 2.54 -3.96 23.48
N SER A 197 1.50 -3.17 23.56
CA SER A 197 0.62 -2.85 22.43
C SER A 197 1.21 -1.76 21.54
N ILE A 198 1.21 -1.96 20.24
CA ILE A 198 1.65 -1.00 19.23
C ILE A 198 0.39 -0.48 18.51
N ASN A 199 0.04 0.78 18.72
CA ASN A 199 -1.21 1.38 18.27
C ASN A 199 -1.03 2.74 17.56
N SER A 200 0.19 3.09 17.17
CA SER A 200 0.48 4.35 16.49
C SER A 200 1.59 4.22 15.46
N ASP A 201 1.47 5.01 14.39
CA ASP A 201 2.48 5.09 13.33
C ASP A 201 3.82 5.61 13.83
N GLY A 202 4.91 5.01 13.35
CA GLY A 202 6.27 5.33 13.74
C GLY A 202 7.04 6.17 12.72
N CYS A 203 6.45 6.51 11.56
CA CYS A 203 7.16 7.22 10.49
C CYS A 203 6.91 8.74 10.48
N ILE A 204 5.93 9.22 11.23
CA ILE A 204 5.60 10.65 11.33
C ILE A 204 6.70 11.37 12.12
N ARG A 205 7.23 12.47 11.56
CA ARG A 205 8.29 13.28 12.16
C ARG A 205 7.77 14.71 12.43
N PRO A 206 7.17 14.94 13.59
CA PRO A 206 6.72 16.27 13.98
C PRO A 206 7.87 17.28 13.99
N GLY A 207 7.60 18.53 13.62
CA GLY A 207 8.61 19.57 13.62
C GLY A 207 9.63 19.46 12.48
N THR A 208 9.36 18.70 11.43
CA THR A 208 10.16 18.74 10.20
C THR A 208 10.13 20.14 9.61
N ASP A 209 11.30 20.75 9.40
CA ASP A 209 11.46 22.09 8.86
C ASP A 209 12.55 22.18 7.77
N SER A 210 12.58 23.30 7.06
CA SER A 210 13.54 23.53 5.96
C SER A 210 14.99 23.56 6.45
N VAL A 211 15.25 24.03 7.68
CA VAL A 211 16.61 24.10 8.24
C VAL A 211 17.17 22.70 8.50
N ALA A 212 16.33 21.78 8.98
CA ALA A 212 16.73 20.40 9.20
C ALA A 212 16.92 19.67 7.87
N LEU A 213 16.00 19.83 6.91
CA LEU A 213 16.05 19.16 5.62
C LEU A 213 17.22 19.64 4.75
N SER A 214 17.51 20.94 4.71
CA SER A 214 18.60 21.50 3.91
C SER A 214 19.99 20.97 4.27
N LYS A 215 20.18 20.46 5.50
CA LYS A 215 21.43 19.86 5.97
C LYS A 215 21.65 18.41 5.52
N LEU A 216 20.61 17.77 4.95
CA LEU A 216 20.73 16.39 4.52
C LEU A 216 21.50 16.27 3.21
N ASN A 217 22.37 15.28 3.14
CA ASN A 217 23.06 14.94 1.90
C ASN A 217 22.10 14.22 0.94
N PRO A 218 22.31 14.33 -0.39
CA PRO A 218 21.65 13.46 -1.36
C PRO A 218 21.84 11.99 -1.00
N ALA A 219 20.79 11.19 -1.15
CA ALA A 219 20.77 9.80 -0.66
C ALA A 219 21.09 8.77 -1.77
N PHE A 220 20.85 9.08 -3.02
CA PHE A 220 20.90 8.13 -4.13
C PHE A 220 21.93 8.49 -5.21
N ASP A 221 22.06 9.76 -5.51
CA ASP A 221 23.11 10.31 -6.41
C ASP A 221 23.83 11.43 -5.65
N SER A 222 25.14 11.37 -5.56
CA SER A 222 25.96 12.37 -4.87
C SER A 222 25.81 13.80 -5.42
N LYS A 223 25.35 13.93 -6.67
CA LYS A 223 25.03 15.20 -7.35
C LYS A 223 23.53 15.45 -7.46
N GLY A 224 22.72 14.58 -6.85
CA GLY A 224 21.27 14.65 -6.89
C GLY A 224 20.67 15.61 -5.89
N THR A 225 19.34 15.56 -5.82
CA THR A 225 18.53 16.43 -4.98
C THR A 225 17.67 15.66 -3.98
N VAL A 226 17.45 14.36 -4.22
CA VAL A 226 16.60 13.51 -3.38
C VAL A 226 17.35 13.08 -2.12
N THR A 227 16.73 13.26 -0.96
CA THR A 227 17.33 12.95 0.34
C THR A 227 16.49 11.96 1.14
N ALA A 228 17.05 11.48 2.24
CA ALA A 228 16.28 10.67 3.20
C ALA A 228 15.11 11.44 3.85
N GLY A 229 15.15 12.78 3.86
CA GLY A 229 14.07 13.63 4.37
C GLY A 229 12.91 13.82 3.38
N THR A 230 13.17 13.63 2.09
CA THR A 230 12.20 13.77 0.99
C THR A 230 11.81 12.41 0.40
N SER A 231 12.14 11.31 1.08
CA SER A 231 11.82 9.94 0.68
C SER A 231 11.10 9.22 1.81
N SER A 232 10.16 8.33 1.48
CA SER A 232 9.55 7.47 2.49
C SER A 232 10.57 6.46 3.03
N PRO A 233 10.55 6.15 4.33
CA PRO A 233 11.38 5.09 4.87
C PRO A 233 10.88 3.71 4.42
N LEU A 234 11.75 2.71 4.44
CA LEU A 234 11.32 1.31 4.42
C LEU A 234 10.48 1.05 5.68
N THR A 235 9.33 0.38 5.53
CA THR A 235 8.35 0.20 6.60
C THR A 235 7.84 -1.23 6.70
N ASP A 236 7.28 -1.55 7.86
CA ASP A 236 6.52 -2.76 8.15
C ASP A 236 5.07 -2.36 8.44
N GLY A 237 4.10 -3.12 7.90
CA GLY A 237 2.68 -2.88 8.15
C GLY A 237 1.76 -3.61 7.19
N ALA A 238 0.46 -3.55 7.47
CA ALA A 238 -0.61 -4.16 6.68
C ALA A 238 -1.85 -3.28 6.61
N ALA A 239 -2.57 -3.35 5.49
CA ALA A 239 -3.86 -2.68 5.31
C ALA A 239 -4.80 -3.54 4.47
N PHE A 240 -6.07 -3.64 4.90
CA PHE A 240 -7.09 -4.45 4.25
C PHE A 240 -8.43 -3.74 4.18
N VAL A 241 -9.19 -4.04 3.13
CA VAL A 241 -10.56 -3.56 2.92
C VAL A 241 -11.50 -4.72 2.61
N LEU A 242 -12.76 -4.58 2.98
CA LEU A 242 -13.84 -5.43 2.51
C LEU A 242 -14.40 -4.83 1.22
N VAL A 243 -14.23 -5.53 0.11
CA VAL A 243 -14.76 -5.18 -1.20
C VAL A 243 -15.92 -6.12 -1.51
N CYS A 244 -17.10 -5.58 -1.79
CA CYS A 244 -18.25 -6.40 -2.14
C CYS A 244 -19.11 -5.74 -3.22
N SER A 245 -20.05 -6.50 -3.78
CA SER A 245 -21.07 -5.91 -4.63
C SER A 245 -22.02 -5.04 -3.79
N GLU A 246 -22.56 -4.00 -4.38
CA GLU A 246 -23.55 -3.13 -3.72
C GLU A 246 -24.81 -3.91 -3.31
N GLU A 247 -25.21 -4.88 -4.12
CA GLU A 247 -26.32 -5.81 -3.82
C GLU A 247 -26.02 -6.64 -2.57
N PHE A 248 -24.85 -7.28 -2.51
CA PHE A 248 -24.38 -8.03 -1.35
C PHE A 248 -24.33 -7.15 -0.06
N ALA A 249 -23.82 -5.92 -0.18
CA ALA A 249 -23.77 -5.00 0.95
C ALA A 249 -25.18 -4.73 1.51
N ASN A 250 -26.17 -4.49 0.64
CA ASN A 250 -27.55 -4.24 1.04
C ASN A 250 -28.18 -5.47 1.70
N GLU A 251 -28.01 -6.67 1.13
CA GLU A 251 -28.55 -7.93 1.66
C GLU A 251 -27.98 -8.26 3.04
N ASN A 252 -26.70 -7.98 3.25
CA ASN A 252 -25.99 -8.27 4.50
C ASN A 252 -25.93 -7.07 5.47
N LYS A 253 -26.67 -5.99 5.20
CA LYS A 253 -26.75 -4.79 6.03
C LYS A 253 -25.41 -4.14 6.31
N LEU A 254 -24.47 -4.26 5.37
CA LEU A 254 -23.19 -3.56 5.38
C LEU A 254 -23.42 -2.11 4.92
N THR A 255 -22.66 -1.19 5.48
CA THR A 255 -22.70 0.22 5.05
C THR A 255 -21.65 0.45 3.95
N PRO A 256 -22.04 0.75 2.71
CA PRO A 256 -21.09 1.15 1.68
C PRO A 256 -20.41 2.47 2.07
N LEU A 257 -19.08 2.45 2.19
CA LEU A 257 -18.27 3.63 2.52
C LEU A 257 -17.86 4.40 1.27
N ALA A 258 -17.58 3.65 0.19
CA ALA A 258 -17.21 4.22 -1.10
C ALA A 258 -17.61 3.27 -2.23
N ARG A 259 -17.96 3.85 -3.39
CA ARG A 259 -18.17 3.10 -4.64
C ARG A 259 -16.93 3.17 -5.50
N ILE A 260 -16.48 2.05 -6.05
CA ILE A 260 -15.36 2.00 -6.99
C ILE A 260 -15.90 2.25 -8.40
N LEU A 261 -15.64 3.42 -8.94
CA LEU A 261 -16.15 3.84 -10.25
C LEU A 261 -15.35 3.26 -11.39
N SER A 262 -14.03 3.18 -11.25
CA SER A 262 -13.15 2.60 -12.27
C SER A 262 -11.82 2.18 -11.69
N THR A 263 -11.12 1.34 -12.43
CA THR A 263 -9.75 0.94 -12.15
C THR A 263 -8.90 1.06 -13.41
N ALA A 264 -7.61 1.38 -13.25
CA ALA A 264 -6.68 1.42 -14.37
C ALA A 264 -5.24 1.15 -13.94
N VAL A 265 -4.47 0.64 -14.88
CA VAL A 265 -3.01 0.48 -14.77
C VAL A 265 -2.34 1.01 -16.02
N SER A 266 -1.07 1.43 -15.90
CA SER A 266 -0.26 1.88 -17.01
C SER A 266 1.18 1.42 -16.84
N GLY A 267 1.79 0.93 -17.93
CA GLY A 267 3.23 0.78 -18.00
C GLY A 267 3.86 2.12 -18.41
N CYS A 268 5.12 2.30 -18.06
CA CYS A 268 5.97 3.41 -18.47
C CYS A 268 7.43 2.96 -18.55
N SER A 269 8.32 3.82 -19.04
CA SER A 269 9.76 3.62 -18.98
C SER A 269 10.22 3.34 -17.55
N PRO A 270 10.99 2.25 -17.29
CA PRO A 270 11.37 1.87 -15.93
C PRO A 270 12.13 2.96 -15.18
N GLU A 271 13.06 3.64 -15.84
CA GLU A 271 13.84 4.74 -15.26
C GLU A 271 13.00 5.97 -14.90
N MET A 272 11.73 5.99 -15.34
CA MET A 272 10.75 7.05 -15.08
C MET A 272 9.54 6.54 -14.29
N MET A 273 9.67 5.46 -13.55
CA MET A 273 8.59 4.71 -12.90
C MET A 273 7.56 5.61 -12.19
N GLY A 274 7.98 6.65 -11.49
CA GLY A 274 7.09 7.55 -10.75
C GLY A 274 6.07 8.33 -11.60
N ILE A 275 6.21 8.37 -12.95
CA ILE A 275 5.21 8.99 -13.86
C ILE A 275 4.02 8.06 -14.15
N GLY A 276 4.12 6.77 -13.83
CA GLY A 276 3.10 5.78 -14.11
C GLY A 276 1.67 6.16 -13.66
N PRO A 277 1.49 6.73 -12.44
CA PRO A 277 0.18 7.15 -11.96
C PRO A 277 -0.52 8.17 -12.86
N VAL A 278 0.20 9.03 -13.57
CA VAL A 278 -0.39 10.07 -14.44
C VAL A 278 -1.23 9.43 -15.54
N GLU A 279 -0.67 8.48 -16.30
CA GLU A 279 -1.39 7.82 -17.37
C GLU A 279 -2.45 6.83 -16.85
N ALA A 280 -2.20 6.19 -15.70
CA ALA A 280 -3.22 5.37 -15.05
C ALA A 280 -4.43 6.21 -14.62
N THR A 281 -4.20 7.39 -14.02
CA THR A 281 -5.27 8.32 -13.62
C THR A 281 -6.08 8.80 -14.83
N LYS A 282 -5.43 9.23 -15.92
CA LYS A 282 -6.13 9.62 -17.15
C LYS A 282 -7.04 8.50 -17.68
N LYS A 283 -6.56 7.25 -17.65
CA LYS A 283 -7.36 6.09 -18.06
C LYS A 283 -8.54 5.85 -17.12
N ALA A 284 -8.32 5.96 -15.80
CA ALA A 284 -9.37 5.77 -14.80
C ALA A 284 -10.47 6.83 -14.93
N LEU A 285 -10.10 8.11 -15.02
CA LEU A 285 -11.05 9.22 -15.22
C LEU A 285 -11.88 9.03 -16.50
N LYS A 286 -11.21 8.69 -17.62
CA LYS A 286 -11.91 8.41 -18.87
C LYS A 286 -12.91 7.26 -18.76
N ARG A 287 -12.55 6.18 -18.06
CA ARG A 287 -13.45 5.02 -17.84
C ARG A 287 -14.63 5.36 -16.94
N ALA A 288 -14.41 6.20 -15.93
CA ALA A 288 -15.47 6.69 -15.06
C ALA A 288 -16.32 7.79 -15.69
N ASN A 289 -15.90 8.33 -16.84
CA ASN A 289 -16.52 9.47 -17.50
C ASN A 289 -16.63 10.71 -16.60
N ILE A 290 -15.54 11.01 -15.87
CA ILE A 290 -15.40 12.21 -15.01
C ILE A 290 -14.12 12.96 -15.40
N SER A 291 -14.13 14.28 -15.18
CA SER A 291 -12.98 15.15 -15.40
C SER A 291 -12.13 15.27 -14.12
N LEU A 292 -10.90 15.75 -14.26
CA LEU A 292 -10.02 15.98 -13.11
C LEU A 292 -10.58 17.06 -12.16
N ASP A 293 -11.27 18.06 -12.70
CA ASP A 293 -11.86 19.16 -11.94
C ASP A 293 -13.02 18.72 -11.03
N GLU A 294 -13.60 17.54 -11.28
CA GLU A 294 -14.63 16.94 -10.43
C GLU A 294 -14.05 16.14 -9.27
N ILE A 295 -12.71 15.99 -9.19
CA ILE A 295 -12.05 15.24 -8.13
C ILE A 295 -11.82 16.14 -6.93
N GLY A 296 -12.46 15.83 -5.81
CA GLY A 296 -12.30 16.57 -4.56
C GLY A 296 -11.02 16.26 -3.80
N ILE A 297 -10.52 15.00 -3.86
CA ILE A 297 -9.34 14.55 -3.14
C ILE A 297 -8.53 13.59 -4.03
N ILE A 298 -7.23 13.74 -4.01
CA ILE A 298 -6.28 12.83 -4.65
C ILE A 298 -5.35 12.29 -3.57
N GLU A 299 -5.35 10.97 -3.39
CA GLU A 299 -4.39 10.27 -2.55
C GLU A 299 -3.33 9.62 -3.45
N LEU A 300 -2.09 10.03 -3.32
CA LEU A 300 -0.97 9.54 -4.11
C LEU A 300 0.13 9.05 -3.17
N ASN A 301 0.63 7.84 -3.40
CA ASN A 301 1.75 7.30 -2.63
C ASN A 301 3.02 8.19 -2.78
N GLU A 302 3.64 8.48 -1.65
CA GLU A 302 4.77 9.41 -1.53
C GLU A 302 6.11 8.67 -1.36
N ALA A 303 6.42 7.72 -2.23
CA ALA A 303 7.64 6.92 -2.10
C ALA A 303 8.91 7.79 -2.07
#